data_47d651e056b819ea03476b70d97e23f4
#
_entry.id   47d651e056b819ea03476b70d97e23f4
#
_cell.length_a   1.000
_cell.length_b   1.000
_cell.length_c   1.000
_cell.angle_alpha   90.00
_cell.angle_beta   90.00
_cell.angle_gamma   90.00
#
_symmetry.space_group_name_H-M   'P 1'
#
loop_
_entity.id
_entity.type
_entity.pdbx_description
1 polymer ?
#
loop_
_entity_poly.entity_id
_entity_poly.type
_entity_poly.pdbx_seq_one_letter_code
_entity_poly.pdbx_strand_id
1 'polypeptide(L)'
;RGLGDVYKRQFLLDMQRSLARTHSVVMDGRDIGTVVLPDAGLKIFLSASAECRAQRRWRQLQEKGIQEPYADVLRELEQRDYDDTHRAIAPLKAAPDAVHIDTSDLTLEQSIDAVCAAIRTRFGLEADA
;
A
#
# COMPACT_ATOMS: atom_id res chain seq x y z
N ARG A 1 -11.16 -8.36 21.82
CA ARG A 1 -10.71 -7.03 21.39
C ARG A 1 -11.08 -6.05 22.47
N GLY A 2 -10.20 -5.31 22.94
CA GLY A 2 -10.42 -4.36 23.98
C GLY A 2 -9.22 -3.44 24.13
N LEU A 3 -8.95 -3.03 25.34
CA LEU A 3 -7.85 -2.12 25.65
C LEU A 3 -6.51 -2.62 25.10
N GLY A 4 -6.26 -3.93 25.06
CA GLY A 4 -5.01 -4.49 24.55
C GLY A 4 -4.73 -4.16 23.09
N ASP A 5 -5.75 -4.15 22.24
CA ASP A 5 -5.59 -3.81 20.81
C ASP A 5 -5.29 -2.33 20.64
N VAL A 6 -5.91 -1.46 21.43
CA VAL A 6 -5.65 -0.02 21.42
C VAL A 6 -4.21 0.26 21.79
N TYR A 7 -3.70 -0.36 22.86
CA TYR A 7 -2.32 -0.18 23.30
C TYR A 7 -1.32 -0.71 22.29
N LYS A 8 -1.60 -1.83 21.65
CA LYS A 8 -0.73 -2.39 20.60
C LYS A 8 -0.62 -1.45 19.42
N ARG A 9 -1.74 -0.89 18.96
CA ARG A 9 -1.75 0.07 17.86
C ARG A 9 -0.95 1.32 18.20
N GLN A 10 -1.14 1.85 19.40
CA GLN A 10 -0.41 3.04 19.85
C GLN A 10 1.08 2.78 19.94
N PHE A 11 1.47 1.62 20.45
CA PHE A 11 2.88 1.24 20.54
C PHE A 11 3.53 1.15 19.15
N LEU A 12 2.86 0.48 18.20
CA LEU A 12 3.36 0.35 16.83
C LEU A 12 3.46 1.70 16.15
N LEU A 13 2.46 2.56 16.34
CA LEU A 13 2.44 3.89 15.76
C LEU A 13 3.61 4.73 16.28
N ASP A 14 3.83 4.73 17.58
CA ASP A 14 4.93 5.46 18.22
C ASP A 14 6.28 4.94 17.74
N MET A 15 6.43 3.63 17.61
CA MET A 15 7.66 3.01 17.12
C MET A 15 7.95 3.39 15.67
N GLN A 16 6.94 3.34 14.80
CA GLN A 16 7.07 3.71 13.40
C GLN A 16 7.47 5.18 13.26
N ARG A 17 6.85 6.06 14.01
CA ARG A 17 7.17 7.49 14.01
C ARG A 17 8.57 7.77 14.54
N SER A 18 8.98 7.05 15.56
CA SER A 18 10.34 7.18 16.12
C SER A 18 11.40 6.77 15.11
N LEU A 19 11.19 5.63 14.42
CA LEU A 19 12.10 5.18 13.37
C LEU A 19 12.22 6.20 12.23
N ALA A 20 11.10 6.79 11.82
CA ALA A 20 11.09 7.79 10.74
C ALA A 20 11.82 9.07 11.13
N ARG A 21 11.83 9.44 12.41
CA ARG A 21 12.55 10.62 12.90
C ARG A 21 14.07 10.43 12.96
N THR A 22 14.52 9.21 13.20
CA THR A 22 15.93 8.91 13.46
C THR A 22 16.65 8.25 12.30
N HIS A 23 15.91 7.75 11.31
CA HIS A 23 16.45 7.01 10.17
C HIS A 23 15.76 7.42 8.88
N SER A 24 16.44 7.20 7.76
CA SER A 24 15.79 7.23 6.45
C SER A 24 15.07 5.89 6.26
N VAL A 25 13.76 5.96 6.04
CA VAL A 25 12.92 4.75 6.00
C VAL A 25 11.98 4.77 4.80
N VAL A 26 11.61 3.58 4.36
CA VAL A 26 10.49 3.35 3.43
C VAL A 26 9.50 2.48 4.18
N MET A 27 8.26 2.93 4.26
CA MET A 27 7.20 2.18 4.93
C MET A 27 6.05 1.96 3.98
N ASP A 28 5.47 0.77 4.00
CA ASP A 28 4.26 0.51 3.26
C ASP A 28 3.12 0.12 4.20
N GLY A 29 1.91 0.28 3.72
CA GLY A 29 0.71 0.00 4.49
C GLY A 29 -0.48 0.72 3.87
N ARG A 30 -1.61 0.71 4.58
CA ARG A 30 -2.84 1.31 4.07
C ARG A 30 -3.03 2.76 4.47
N ASP A 31 -2.49 3.16 5.61
CA ASP A 31 -2.70 4.48 6.20
C ASP A 31 -1.41 5.22 6.54
N ILE A 32 -0.27 4.76 5.99
CA ILE A 32 1.04 5.33 6.35
C ILE A 32 1.13 6.81 5.99
N GLY A 33 0.70 7.17 4.78
CA GLY A 33 0.80 8.54 4.29
C GLY A 33 -0.25 9.50 4.84
N THR A 34 -1.36 8.98 5.38
CA THR A 34 -2.45 9.81 5.91
C THR A 34 -2.46 9.91 7.42
N VAL A 35 -2.13 8.82 8.12
CA VAL A 35 -2.25 8.72 9.57
C VAL A 35 -0.89 8.60 10.25
N VAL A 36 -0.04 7.67 9.80
CA VAL A 36 1.21 7.34 10.50
C VAL A 36 2.27 8.41 10.25
N LEU A 37 2.53 8.74 8.99
CA LEU A 37 3.56 9.70 8.58
C LEU A 37 2.96 10.76 7.65
N PRO A 38 2.09 11.63 8.16
CA PRO A 38 1.46 12.65 7.32
C PRO A 38 2.43 13.68 6.75
N ASP A 39 3.62 13.80 7.34
CA ASP A 39 4.67 14.74 6.90
C ASP A 39 5.79 14.07 6.13
N ALA A 40 5.58 12.85 5.64
CA ALA A 40 6.59 12.15 4.86
C ALA A 40 7.05 12.95 3.64
N GLY A 41 8.33 12.90 3.33
CA GLY A 41 8.92 13.64 2.21
C GLY A 41 8.41 13.20 0.85
N LEU A 42 8.03 11.95 0.70
CA LEU A 42 7.36 11.42 -0.48
C LEU A 42 6.28 10.44 -0.06
N LYS A 43 5.09 10.61 -0.61
CA LYS A 43 3.98 9.69 -0.41
C LYS A 43 3.56 9.15 -1.77
N ILE A 44 3.48 7.84 -1.88
CA ILE A 44 3.06 7.16 -3.10
C ILE A 44 1.79 6.37 -2.80
N PHE A 45 0.75 6.59 -3.59
CA PHE A 45 -0.47 5.80 -3.54
C PHE A 45 -0.50 4.87 -4.74
N LEU A 46 -0.25 3.59 -4.48
CA LEU A 46 -0.28 2.56 -5.51
C LEU A 46 -1.71 2.05 -5.67
N SER A 47 -2.16 1.96 -6.90
CA SER A 47 -3.47 1.42 -7.21
C SER A 47 -3.41 0.44 -8.37
N ALA A 48 -4.41 -0.40 -8.47
CA ALA A 48 -4.68 -1.26 -9.61
C ALA A 48 -6.17 -1.55 -9.62
N SER A 49 -6.72 -1.82 -10.81
CA SER A 49 -8.13 -2.20 -10.90
C SER A 49 -8.40 -3.47 -10.09
N ALA A 50 -9.63 -3.63 -9.62
CA ALA A 50 -10.03 -4.81 -8.87
C ALA A 50 -9.82 -6.08 -9.70
N GLU A 51 -10.13 -6.03 -10.98
CA GLU A 51 -9.94 -7.13 -11.92
C GLU A 51 -8.47 -7.51 -12.04
N CYS A 52 -7.59 -6.53 -12.17
CA CYS A 52 -6.16 -6.77 -12.28
C CYS A 52 -5.59 -7.42 -11.01
N ARG A 53 -5.96 -6.90 -9.84
CA ARG A 53 -5.53 -7.46 -8.56
C ARG A 53 -6.10 -8.86 -8.33
N ALA A 54 -7.34 -9.09 -8.74
CA ALA A 54 -7.96 -10.41 -8.66
C ALA A 54 -7.24 -11.42 -9.54
N GLN A 55 -6.83 -11.05 -10.75
CA GLN A 55 -6.04 -11.92 -11.61
C GLN A 55 -4.68 -12.26 -10.99
N ARG A 56 -4.00 -11.27 -10.43
CA ARG A 56 -2.71 -11.47 -9.75
C ARG A 56 -2.86 -12.44 -8.58
N ARG A 57 -3.88 -12.24 -7.76
CA ARG A 57 -4.17 -13.09 -6.61
C ARG A 57 -4.56 -14.50 -7.05
N TRP A 58 -5.42 -14.61 -8.05
CA TRP A 58 -5.86 -15.89 -8.58
C TRP A 58 -4.68 -16.71 -9.12
N ARG A 59 -3.76 -16.09 -9.86
CA ARG A 59 -2.55 -16.76 -10.33
C ARG A 59 -1.68 -17.25 -9.19
N GLN A 60 -1.49 -16.46 -8.14
CA GLN A 60 -0.75 -16.86 -6.95
C GLN A 60 -1.37 -18.08 -6.27
N LEU A 61 -2.69 -18.10 -6.16
CA LEU A 61 -3.41 -19.24 -5.59
C LEU A 61 -3.23 -20.50 -6.44
N GLN A 62 -3.31 -20.36 -7.76
CA GLN A 62 -3.07 -21.47 -8.69
C GLN A 62 -1.66 -22.04 -8.51
N GLU A 63 -0.66 -21.20 -8.40
CA GLU A 63 0.74 -21.61 -8.17
C GLU A 63 0.89 -22.38 -6.86
N LYS A 64 0.09 -22.04 -5.86
CA LYS A 64 0.09 -22.74 -4.56
C LYS A 64 -0.79 -23.99 -4.56
N GLY A 65 -1.40 -24.34 -5.67
CA GLY A 65 -2.29 -25.48 -5.77
C GLY A 65 -3.67 -25.27 -5.19
N ILE A 66 -4.04 -24.03 -4.88
CA ILE A 66 -5.36 -23.69 -4.35
C ILE A 66 -6.28 -23.36 -5.52
N GLN A 67 -7.33 -24.16 -5.70
CA GLN A 67 -8.29 -23.97 -6.78
C GLN A 67 -9.49 -23.18 -6.27
N GLU A 68 -9.41 -21.87 -6.40
CA GLU A 68 -10.50 -20.96 -6.09
C GLU A 68 -10.98 -20.30 -7.39
N PRO A 69 -12.29 -20.24 -7.67
CA PRO A 69 -12.80 -19.59 -8.87
C PRO A 69 -12.43 -18.11 -8.90
N TYR A 70 -12.05 -17.61 -10.06
CA TYR A 70 -11.70 -16.20 -10.24
C TYR A 70 -12.80 -15.25 -9.75
N ALA A 71 -14.07 -15.58 -10.01
CA ALA A 71 -15.20 -14.76 -9.59
C ALA A 71 -15.26 -14.60 -8.06
N ASP A 72 -14.89 -15.64 -7.31
CA ASP A 72 -14.87 -15.58 -5.85
C ASP A 72 -13.70 -14.71 -5.36
N VAL A 73 -12.54 -14.84 -5.99
CA VAL A 73 -11.37 -14.00 -5.67
C VAL A 73 -11.70 -12.53 -5.90
N LEU A 74 -12.32 -12.21 -7.03
CA LEU A 74 -12.72 -10.85 -7.36
C LEU A 74 -13.73 -10.31 -6.34
N ARG A 75 -14.73 -11.10 -5.98
CA ARG A 75 -15.76 -10.69 -5.01
C ARG A 75 -15.16 -10.40 -3.64
N GLU A 76 -14.24 -11.24 -3.18
CA GLU A 76 -13.56 -11.03 -1.90
C GLU A 76 -12.72 -9.77 -1.89
N LEU A 77 -12.01 -9.50 -3.00
CA LEU A 77 -11.22 -8.28 -3.14
C LEU A 77 -12.09 -7.03 -3.15
N GLU A 78 -13.19 -7.04 -3.87
CA GLU A 78 -14.12 -5.92 -3.92
C GLU A 78 -14.74 -5.65 -2.54
N GLN A 79 -15.10 -6.70 -1.81
CA GLN A 79 -15.63 -6.56 -0.46
C GLN A 79 -14.58 -5.96 0.48
N ARG A 80 -13.34 -6.42 0.38
CA ARG A 80 -12.24 -5.92 1.19
C ARG A 80 -11.95 -4.44 0.90
N ASP A 81 -11.97 -4.06 -0.39
CA ASP A 81 -11.81 -2.67 -0.78
C ASP A 81 -12.91 -1.78 -0.21
N TYR A 82 -14.15 -2.26 -0.28
CA TYR A 82 -15.29 -1.56 0.31
C TYR A 82 -15.08 -1.37 1.81
N ASP A 83 -14.72 -2.43 2.52
CA ASP A 83 -14.50 -2.37 3.97
C ASP A 83 -13.36 -1.42 4.32
N ASP A 84 -12.25 -1.47 3.58
CA ASP A 84 -11.09 -0.61 3.81
C ASP A 84 -11.42 0.87 3.60
N THR A 85 -12.20 1.21 2.58
CA THR A 85 -12.56 2.61 2.29
C THR A 85 -13.65 3.15 3.19
N HIS A 86 -14.45 2.28 3.80
CA HIS A 86 -15.57 2.67 4.66
C HIS A 86 -15.29 2.49 6.15
N ARG A 87 -14.04 2.20 6.52
CA ARG A 87 -13.68 2.12 7.94
C ARG A 87 -13.89 3.47 8.63
N ALA A 88 -14.40 3.41 9.87
CA ALA A 88 -14.57 4.61 10.69
C ALA A 88 -13.23 5.21 11.11
N ILE A 89 -12.20 4.37 11.31
CA ILE A 89 -10.87 4.78 11.74
C ILE A 89 -9.87 4.43 10.64
N ALA A 90 -9.09 5.41 10.19
CA ALA A 90 -8.04 5.25 9.18
C ALA A 90 -8.54 4.55 7.90
N PRO A 91 -9.57 5.09 7.21
CA PRO A 91 -10.04 4.50 5.97
C PRO A 91 -8.95 4.56 4.90
N LEU A 92 -8.99 3.59 3.98
CA LEU A 92 -8.05 3.57 2.85
C LEU A 92 -8.36 4.73 1.91
N LYS A 93 -7.48 5.70 1.88
CA LYS A 93 -7.57 6.83 0.94
C LYS A 93 -6.17 7.37 0.67
N ALA A 94 -5.99 7.98 -0.49
CA ALA A 94 -4.74 8.64 -0.82
C ALA A 94 -4.58 9.92 0.02
N ALA A 95 -3.33 10.18 0.44
CA ALA A 95 -3.00 11.48 1.01
C ALA A 95 -3.17 12.57 -0.07
N PRO A 96 -3.57 13.80 0.30
CA PRO A 96 -3.76 14.87 -0.69
C PRO A 96 -2.51 15.19 -1.51
N ASP A 97 -1.32 14.98 -0.93
CA ASP A 97 -0.03 15.23 -1.57
C ASP A 97 0.63 13.97 -2.13
N ALA A 98 -0.10 12.86 -2.22
CA ALA A 98 0.45 11.60 -2.72
C ALA A 98 0.59 11.61 -4.24
N VAL A 99 1.66 10.99 -4.71
CA VAL A 99 1.85 10.66 -6.12
C VAL A 99 1.06 9.37 -6.40
N HIS A 100 0.16 9.42 -7.37
CA HIS A 100 -0.65 8.28 -7.74
C HIS A 100 0.03 7.46 -8.84
N ILE A 101 0.21 6.18 -8.62
CA ILE A 101 0.75 5.25 -9.60
C ILE A 101 -0.26 4.13 -9.80
N ASP A 102 -0.88 4.08 -10.98
CA ASP A 102 -1.78 3.01 -11.37
C ASP A 102 -0.97 1.91 -12.03
N THR A 103 -0.95 0.74 -11.42
CA THR A 103 -0.17 -0.41 -11.89
C THR A 103 -0.99 -1.42 -12.69
N SER A 104 -2.23 -1.09 -13.06
CA SER A 104 -3.14 -2.02 -13.74
C SER A 104 -2.55 -2.59 -15.03
N ASP A 105 -1.90 -1.74 -15.82
CA ASP A 105 -1.32 -2.12 -17.11
C ASP A 105 0.20 -2.30 -17.06
N LEU A 106 0.76 -2.39 -15.86
CA LEU A 106 2.21 -2.50 -15.66
C LEU A 106 2.58 -3.91 -15.21
N THR A 107 3.73 -4.39 -15.69
CA THR A 107 4.38 -5.57 -15.12
C THR A 107 4.95 -5.21 -13.74
N LEU A 108 5.35 -6.22 -12.98
CA LEU A 108 6.01 -5.99 -11.68
C LEU A 108 7.25 -5.12 -11.86
N GLU A 109 8.06 -5.42 -12.87
CA GLU A 109 9.29 -4.68 -13.16
C GLU A 109 8.99 -3.23 -13.52
N GLN A 110 8.00 -2.99 -14.37
CA GLN A 110 7.56 -1.63 -14.73
C GLN A 110 7.02 -0.87 -13.52
N SER A 111 6.30 -1.54 -12.63
CA SER A 111 5.79 -0.94 -11.39
C SER A 111 6.94 -0.52 -10.46
N ILE A 112 7.95 -1.35 -10.31
CA ILE A 112 9.15 -1.04 -9.54
C ILE A 112 9.86 0.16 -10.14
N ASP A 113 10.02 0.18 -11.45
CA ASP A 113 10.67 1.29 -12.16
C ASP A 113 9.92 2.61 -11.95
N ALA A 114 8.58 2.57 -11.98
CA ALA A 114 7.77 3.76 -11.74
C ALA A 114 7.96 4.31 -10.32
N VAL A 115 7.96 3.44 -9.32
CA VAL A 115 8.21 3.84 -7.93
C VAL A 115 9.62 4.41 -7.77
N CYS A 116 10.62 3.76 -8.33
CA CYS A 116 12.00 4.24 -8.28
C CYS A 116 12.16 5.59 -8.98
N ALA A 117 11.50 5.79 -10.11
CA ALA A 117 11.52 7.06 -10.83
C ALA A 117 10.92 8.19 -9.98
N ALA A 118 9.82 7.93 -9.28
CA ALA A 118 9.20 8.89 -8.38
C ALA A 118 10.13 9.28 -7.23
N ILE A 119 10.84 8.32 -6.66
CA ILE A 119 11.82 8.55 -5.59
C ILE A 119 12.99 9.41 -6.09
N ARG A 120 13.54 9.05 -7.23
CA ARG A 120 14.66 9.79 -7.83
C ARG A 120 14.27 11.23 -8.13
N THR A 121 13.10 11.42 -8.72
CA THR A 121 12.62 12.77 -9.06
C THR A 121 12.42 13.61 -7.81
N ARG A 122 11.81 13.03 -6.78
CA ARG A 122 11.47 13.76 -5.54
C ARG A 122 12.73 14.20 -4.77
N PHE A 123 13.74 13.32 -4.70
CA PHE A 123 14.93 13.56 -3.89
C PHE A 123 16.17 13.96 -4.72
N GLY A 124 16.01 14.12 -6.03
CA GLY A 124 17.09 14.52 -6.90
C GLY A 124 18.20 13.47 -7.03
N LEU A 125 17.86 12.20 -6.87
CA LEU A 125 18.84 11.11 -6.97
C LEU A 125 19.08 10.75 -8.43
N GLU A 126 20.36 10.52 -8.78
CA GLU A 126 20.71 10.04 -10.10
C GLU A 126 20.50 8.53 -10.18
N ALA A 127 20.19 8.07 -11.41
CA ALA A 127 20.11 6.64 -11.65
C ALA A 127 21.53 6.06 -11.54
N ASP A 128 21.65 4.92 -10.88
CA ASP A 128 22.91 4.19 -10.84
C ASP A 128 23.28 3.74 -12.24
N ALA A 129 24.50 4.03 -12.59
CA ALA A 129 25.02 3.64 -13.89
C ALA A 129 25.22 2.13 -14.00
#